data_dcf2ec0072995b8db0518355ce0b7b64
#
_entry.id   dcf2ec0072995b8db0518355ce0b7b64
#
_cell.length_a   1.000
_cell.length_b   1.000
_cell.length_c   1.000
_cell.angle_alpha   90.00
_cell.angle_beta   90.00
_cell.angle_gamma   90.00
#
_symmetry.space_group_name_H-M   'P 1'
#
loop_
_entity.id
_entity.type
_entity.pdbx_description
1 polymer ?
#
loop_
_entity_poly.entity_id
_entity_poly.type
_entity_poly.pdbx_seq_one_letter_code
_entity_poly.pdbx_strand_id
1 'polypeptide(L)'
;MTIKDIAKLADVSVSTVSRVLNDRPDVSEDSRRRVRAVIEAHRYVPNNSARDLVKIRSDAVGLVVRGVQNPFYTDIIHAIEQKLDASGYTMVMRQIPSDDDEIQCGAVMEKEKRLRGIIFLGGRSDYSPEEVSLLGVPYVCCSY
;
A
#
# COMPACT_ATOMS: atom_id res chain seq x y z
N MET A 1 9.95 1.96 20.38
CA MET A 1 11.32 1.86 19.82
C MET A 1 11.34 2.52 18.45
N THR A 2 12.36 3.31 18.17
CA THR A 2 12.52 4.06 16.92
C THR A 2 13.75 3.55 16.15
N ILE A 3 13.90 3.95 14.88
CA ILE A 3 15.12 3.65 14.10
C ILE A 3 16.40 4.19 14.76
N LYS A 4 16.31 5.30 15.52
CA LYS A 4 17.42 5.86 16.28
C LYS A 4 17.85 4.95 17.43
N ASP A 5 16.88 4.31 18.09
CA ASP A 5 17.18 3.36 19.17
C ASP A 5 17.88 2.11 18.63
N ILE A 6 17.42 1.60 17.47
CA ILE A 6 18.08 0.48 16.79
C ILE A 6 19.52 0.84 16.40
N ALA A 7 19.73 2.02 15.83
CA ALA A 7 21.06 2.50 15.46
C ALA A 7 22.03 2.54 16.66
N LYS A 8 21.54 3.05 17.80
CA LYS A 8 22.31 3.12 19.05
C LYS A 8 22.63 1.73 19.59
N LEU A 9 21.67 0.81 19.61
CA LEU A 9 21.87 -0.55 20.13
C LEU A 9 22.77 -1.39 19.23
N ALA A 10 22.71 -1.20 17.92
CA ALA A 10 23.55 -1.89 16.95
C ALA A 10 24.92 -1.23 16.74
N ASP A 11 25.18 -0.10 17.40
CA ASP A 11 26.41 0.70 17.23
C ASP A 11 26.72 1.03 15.76
N VAL A 12 25.71 1.58 15.07
CA VAL A 12 25.80 2.03 13.67
C VAL A 12 25.04 3.34 13.46
N SER A 13 25.24 3.98 12.32
CA SER A 13 24.47 5.18 11.98
C SER A 13 23.01 4.85 11.63
N VAL A 14 22.10 5.82 11.79
CA VAL A 14 20.70 5.69 11.37
C VAL A 14 20.58 5.38 9.87
N SER A 15 21.47 5.97 9.06
CA SER A 15 21.53 5.67 7.61
C SER A 15 21.91 4.22 7.33
N THR A 16 22.80 3.63 8.13
CA THR A 16 23.14 2.20 8.02
C THR A 16 21.96 1.32 8.36
N VAL A 17 21.23 1.61 9.44
CA VAL A 17 19.97 0.87 9.77
C VAL A 17 18.97 0.97 8.62
N SER A 18 18.76 2.17 8.08
CA SER A 18 17.85 2.38 6.95
C SER A 18 18.26 1.56 5.72
N ARG A 19 19.56 1.48 5.42
CA ARG A 19 20.07 0.66 4.29
C ARG A 19 19.88 -0.83 4.53
N VAL A 20 20.07 -1.32 5.76
CA VAL A 20 19.81 -2.73 6.11
C VAL A 20 18.32 -3.07 5.97
N LEU A 21 17.44 -2.20 6.46
CA LEU A 21 15.99 -2.37 6.33
C LEU A 21 15.50 -2.34 4.87
N ASN A 22 16.28 -1.73 3.98
CA ASN A 22 16.00 -1.63 2.54
C ASN A 22 16.80 -2.65 1.70
N ASP A 23 17.45 -3.62 2.34
CA ASP A 23 18.30 -4.63 1.69
C ASP A 23 19.31 -4.06 0.69
N ARG A 24 19.87 -2.86 0.98
CA ARG A 24 20.88 -2.25 0.13
C ARG A 24 22.18 -3.07 0.16
N PRO A 25 22.81 -3.31 -0.99
CA PRO A 25 24.04 -4.13 -1.07
C PRO A 25 25.27 -3.44 -0.49
N ASP A 26 25.25 -2.12 -0.32
CA ASP A 26 26.35 -1.27 0.12
C ASP A 26 26.53 -1.21 1.65
N VAL A 27 26.11 -2.26 2.36
CA VAL A 27 26.27 -2.40 3.82
C VAL A 27 27.10 -3.63 4.11
N SER A 28 28.12 -3.48 5.00
CA SER A 28 28.95 -4.62 5.41
C SER A 28 28.12 -5.71 6.09
N GLU A 29 28.53 -6.96 5.91
CA GLU A 29 27.84 -8.11 6.53
C GLU A 29 27.84 -8.04 8.05
N ASP A 30 28.90 -7.49 8.66
CA ASP A 30 28.94 -7.30 10.12
C ASP A 30 27.89 -6.31 10.60
N SER A 31 27.78 -5.15 9.95
CA SER A 31 26.75 -4.15 10.28
C SER A 31 25.34 -4.70 10.03
N ARG A 32 25.15 -5.44 8.96
CA ARG A 32 23.87 -6.10 8.62
C ARG A 32 23.46 -7.09 9.71
N ARG A 33 24.38 -7.92 10.15
CA ARG A 33 24.16 -8.91 11.21
C ARG A 33 23.78 -8.24 12.53
N ARG A 34 24.55 -7.21 12.96
CA ARG A 34 24.28 -6.47 14.21
C ARG A 34 22.90 -5.82 14.21
N VAL A 35 22.55 -5.15 13.12
CA VAL A 35 21.23 -4.49 12.98
C VAL A 35 20.10 -5.51 13.00
N ARG A 36 20.22 -6.62 12.25
CA ARG A 36 19.19 -7.66 12.25
C ARG A 36 19.01 -8.31 13.61
N ALA A 37 20.09 -8.58 14.34
CA ALA A 37 20.02 -9.14 15.68
C ALA A 37 19.24 -8.21 16.65
N VAL A 38 19.46 -6.91 16.59
CA VAL A 38 18.73 -5.93 17.42
C VAL A 38 17.25 -5.87 17.03
N ILE A 39 16.95 -5.84 15.73
CA ILE A 39 15.57 -5.84 15.21
C ILE A 39 14.81 -7.06 15.71
N GLU A 40 15.41 -8.24 15.62
CA GLU A 40 14.81 -9.51 16.04
C GLU A 40 14.62 -9.58 17.56
N ALA A 41 15.64 -9.24 18.34
CA ALA A 41 15.61 -9.26 19.81
C ALA A 41 14.50 -8.35 20.38
N HIS A 42 14.26 -7.22 19.73
CA HIS A 42 13.28 -6.22 20.18
C HIS A 42 11.95 -6.27 19.41
N ARG A 43 11.77 -7.20 18.48
CA ARG A 43 10.59 -7.31 17.60
C ARG A 43 10.22 -5.97 16.95
N TYR A 44 11.26 -5.25 16.51
CA TYR A 44 11.06 -3.92 15.93
C TYR A 44 10.36 -4.01 14.57
N VAL A 45 9.24 -3.34 14.45
CA VAL A 45 8.53 -3.16 13.18
C VAL A 45 8.83 -1.75 12.66
N PRO A 46 9.42 -1.62 11.46
CA PRO A 46 9.68 -0.32 10.86
C PRO A 46 8.40 0.51 10.72
N ASN A 47 8.44 1.76 11.15
CA ASN A 47 7.33 2.67 10.91
C ASN A 47 7.36 3.14 9.44
N ASN A 48 6.53 2.54 8.61
CA ASN A 48 6.43 2.88 7.19
C ASN A 48 5.85 4.28 6.95
N SER A 49 5.16 4.87 7.93
CA SER A 49 4.61 6.23 7.80
C SER A 49 5.67 7.30 7.52
N ALA A 50 6.89 7.14 8.07
CA ALA A 50 8.00 8.04 7.77
C ALA A 50 8.59 7.81 6.35
N ARG A 51 8.44 6.60 5.81
CA ARG A 51 8.85 6.22 4.45
C ARG A 51 7.89 6.79 3.40
N ASP A 52 6.60 6.79 3.70
CA ASP A 52 5.55 7.28 2.80
C ASP A 52 5.60 8.81 2.65
N LEU A 53 6.20 9.52 3.60
CA LEU A 53 6.45 10.97 3.50
C LEU A 53 7.51 11.33 2.44
N VAL A 54 8.42 10.42 2.12
CA VAL A 54 9.51 10.62 1.13
C VAL A 54 9.11 10.10 -0.25
N LYS A 55 8.22 9.12 -0.34
CA LYS A 55 7.69 8.63 -1.62
C LYS A 55 6.57 9.54 -2.11
N ILE A 56 6.69 10.04 -3.33
CA ILE A 56 5.64 10.82 -4.02
C ILE A 56 4.36 9.99 -4.18
N ARG A 57 4.47 8.66 -4.29
CA ARG A 57 3.36 7.69 -4.34
C ARG A 57 3.68 6.48 -3.45
N SER A 58 2.68 5.93 -2.80
CA SER A 58 2.80 4.64 -2.09
C SER A 58 2.77 3.49 -3.10
N ASP A 59 3.19 2.28 -2.68
CA ASP A 59 3.03 1.06 -3.49
C ASP A 59 1.64 0.44 -3.22
N ALA A 60 0.63 1.27 -2.96
CA ALA A 60 -0.73 0.85 -2.68
C ALA A 60 -1.65 0.99 -3.90
N VAL A 61 -2.50 0.00 -4.10
CA VAL A 61 -3.58 -0.01 -5.08
C VAL A 61 -4.91 -0.05 -4.34
N GLY A 62 -5.80 0.86 -4.69
CA GLY A 62 -7.15 0.91 -4.12
C GLY A 62 -8.06 -0.13 -4.76
N LEU A 63 -8.89 -0.77 -3.94
CA LEU A 63 -10.01 -1.58 -4.39
C LEU A 63 -11.29 -1.01 -3.79
N VAL A 64 -12.13 -0.41 -4.62
CA VAL A 64 -13.46 0.06 -4.23
C VAL A 64 -14.47 -0.99 -4.64
N VAL A 65 -15.17 -1.56 -3.66
CA VAL A 65 -16.19 -2.59 -3.87
C VAL A 65 -17.57 -1.99 -3.62
N ARG A 66 -18.41 -1.98 -4.64
CA ARG A 66 -19.78 -1.47 -4.58
C ARG A 66 -20.75 -2.63 -4.43
N GLY A 67 -21.66 -2.55 -3.43
CA GLY A 67 -22.63 -3.61 -3.18
C GLY A 67 -22.05 -4.80 -2.42
N VAL A 68 -22.02 -4.72 -1.12
CA VAL A 68 -21.24 -5.54 -0.17
C VAL A 68 -21.68 -7.01 -0.03
N GLN A 69 -22.83 -7.41 -0.55
CA GLN A 69 -23.44 -8.71 -0.19
C GLN A 69 -23.39 -9.80 -1.28
N ASN A 70 -22.56 -9.62 -2.29
CA ASN A 70 -22.44 -10.64 -3.33
C ASN A 70 -21.29 -11.62 -3.02
N PRO A 71 -21.57 -12.88 -2.65
CA PRO A 71 -20.54 -13.90 -2.39
C PRO A 71 -19.55 -14.09 -3.54
N PHE A 72 -19.98 -13.80 -4.77
CA PHE A 72 -19.15 -13.85 -5.97
C PHE A 72 -17.93 -12.90 -5.90
N TYR A 73 -18.04 -11.80 -5.19
CA TYR A 73 -16.91 -10.86 -5.03
C TYR A 73 -15.79 -11.41 -4.16
N THR A 74 -16.07 -12.33 -3.26
CA THR A 74 -15.05 -12.87 -2.34
C THR A 74 -13.89 -13.50 -3.09
N ASP A 75 -14.18 -14.33 -4.08
CA ASP A 75 -13.16 -15.01 -4.88
C ASP A 75 -12.37 -14.03 -5.75
N ILE A 76 -13.06 -13.02 -6.30
CA ILE A 76 -12.43 -11.97 -7.11
C ILE A 76 -11.50 -11.11 -6.24
N ILE A 77 -11.97 -10.68 -5.07
CA ILE A 77 -11.17 -9.88 -4.13
C ILE A 77 -9.91 -10.65 -3.73
N HIS A 78 -10.05 -11.92 -3.39
CA HIS A 78 -8.92 -12.76 -3.02
C HIS A 78 -7.91 -12.94 -4.17
N ALA A 79 -8.39 -13.15 -5.40
CA ALA A 79 -7.54 -13.24 -6.58
C ALA A 79 -6.79 -11.94 -6.87
N ILE A 80 -7.45 -10.78 -6.69
CA ILE A 80 -6.83 -9.46 -6.83
C ILE A 80 -5.74 -9.28 -5.77
N GLU A 81 -6.04 -9.58 -4.50
CA GLU A 81 -5.10 -9.47 -3.39
C GLU A 81 -3.83 -10.28 -3.65
N GLN A 82 -3.98 -11.57 -3.98
CA GLN A 82 -2.85 -12.44 -4.30
C GLN A 82 -2.01 -11.90 -5.46
N LYS A 83 -2.64 -11.38 -6.49
CA LYS A 83 -1.94 -10.84 -7.66
C LYS A 83 -1.18 -9.55 -7.33
N LEU A 84 -1.75 -8.68 -6.52
CA LEU A 84 -1.10 -7.45 -6.06
C LEU A 84 0.08 -7.77 -5.16
N ASP A 85 -0.07 -8.67 -4.19
CA ASP A 85 1.01 -9.11 -3.30
C ASP A 85 2.18 -9.70 -4.08
N ALA A 86 1.91 -10.60 -5.03
CA ALA A 86 2.92 -11.19 -5.91
C ALA A 86 3.65 -10.15 -6.76
N SER A 87 3.03 -8.98 -7.00
CA SER A 87 3.59 -7.87 -7.77
C SER A 87 4.24 -6.79 -6.88
N GLY A 88 4.28 -6.98 -5.57
CA GLY A 88 4.88 -6.04 -4.62
C GLY A 88 4.00 -4.83 -4.27
N TYR A 89 2.68 -4.91 -4.54
CA TYR A 89 1.71 -3.88 -4.20
C TYR A 89 0.91 -4.27 -2.96
N THR A 90 0.51 -3.27 -2.17
CA THR A 90 -0.41 -3.44 -1.05
C THR A 90 -1.82 -3.08 -1.48
N MET A 91 -2.80 -3.92 -1.18
CA MET A 91 -4.22 -3.63 -1.44
C MET A 91 -4.82 -2.81 -0.30
N VAL A 92 -5.48 -1.71 -0.65
CA VAL A 92 -6.31 -0.92 0.28
C VAL A 92 -7.74 -1.00 -0.19
N MET A 93 -8.58 -1.73 0.54
CA MET A 93 -9.96 -1.96 0.15
C MET A 93 -10.91 -1.03 0.91
N ARG A 94 -11.92 -0.52 0.20
CA ARG A 94 -13.08 0.16 0.78
C ARG A 94 -14.36 -0.39 0.15
N GLN A 95 -15.29 -0.79 1.00
CA GLN A 95 -16.63 -1.21 0.60
C GLN A 95 -17.59 -0.04 0.74
N ILE A 96 -18.44 0.14 -0.26
CA ILE A 96 -19.45 1.19 -0.25
C ILE A 96 -20.85 0.62 -0.57
N PRO A 97 -21.93 1.24 -0.09
CA PRO A 97 -23.28 0.92 -0.50
C PRO A 97 -23.48 1.05 -2.01
N SER A 98 -24.52 0.40 -2.51
CA SER A 98 -24.84 0.40 -3.96
C SER A 98 -25.34 1.74 -4.49
N ASP A 99 -25.74 2.65 -3.62
CA ASP A 99 -26.22 3.99 -3.92
C ASP A 99 -25.15 5.08 -3.76
N ASP A 100 -23.97 4.72 -3.24
CA ASP A 100 -22.84 5.65 -3.11
C ASP A 100 -22.08 5.82 -4.44
N ASP A 101 -21.37 6.95 -4.54
CA ASP A 101 -20.51 7.29 -5.69
C ASP A 101 -19.13 6.66 -5.52
N GLU A 102 -18.86 5.61 -6.28
CA GLU A 102 -17.59 4.90 -6.26
C GLU A 102 -16.41 5.73 -6.79
N ILE A 103 -16.64 6.61 -7.77
CA ILE A 103 -15.58 7.46 -8.33
C ILE A 103 -15.15 8.50 -7.31
N GLN A 104 -16.10 9.14 -6.65
CA GLN A 104 -15.80 10.08 -5.57
C GLN A 104 -15.08 9.38 -4.42
N CYS A 105 -15.51 8.18 -4.04
CA CYS A 105 -14.84 7.36 -3.03
C CYS A 105 -13.38 7.06 -3.44
N GLY A 106 -13.16 6.64 -4.68
CA GLY A 106 -11.84 6.37 -5.23
C GLY A 106 -10.93 7.60 -5.23
N ALA A 107 -11.45 8.76 -5.64
CA ALA A 107 -10.70 10.01 -5.66
C ALA A 107 -10.27 10.46 -4.25
N VAL A 108 -11.11 10.27 -3.25
CA VAL A 108 -10.75 10.54 -1.84
C VAL A 108 -9.67 9.58 -1.37
N MET A 109 -9.84 8.26 -1.61
CA MET A 109 -8.85 7.25 -1.24
C MET A 109 -7.49 7.49 -1.90
N GLU A 110 -7.49 7.88 -3.18
CA GLU A 110 -6.27 8.20 -3.93
C GLU A 110 -5.43 9.26 -3.20
N LYS A 111 -6.07 10.35 -2.79
CA LYS A 111 -5.41 11.47 -2.11
C LYS A 111 -4.95 11.10 -0.71
N GLU A 112 -5.81 10.44 0.08
CA GLU A 112 -5.52 10.04 1.45
C GLU A 112 -4.39 9.01 1.53
N LYS A 113 -4.36 8.04 0.62
CA LYS A 113 -3.43 6.90 0.62
C LYS A 113 -2.33 7.00 -0.44
N ARG A 114 -2.33 8.04 -1.27
CA ARG A 114 -1.36 8.24 -2.38
C ARG A 114 -1.29 7.03 -3.30
N LEU A 115 -2.45 6.51 -3.69
CA LEU A 115 -2.56 5.27 -4.46
C LEU A 115 -1.85 5.36 -5.81
N ARG A 116 -1.34 4.23 -6.30
CA ARG A 116 -0.77 4.09 -7.65
C ARG A 116 -1.82 3.83 -8.71
N GLY A 117 -2.94 3.27 -8.33
CA GLY A 117 -4.06 2.95 -9.19
C GLY A 117 -5.26 2.51 -8.39
N ILE A 118 -6.40 2.39 -9.03
CA ILE A 118 -7.66 2.00 -8.39
C ILE A 118 -8.35 0.94 -9.23
N ILE A 119 -8.91 -0.07 -8.57
CA ILE A 119 -9.78 -1.08 -9.14
C ILE A 119 -11.18 -0.84 -8.57
N PHE A 120 -12.16 -0.68 -9.45
CA PHE A 120 -13.58 -0.61 -9.08
C PHE A 120 -14.23 -1.96 -9.35
N LEU A 121 -14.84 -2.57 -8.36
CA LEU A 121 -15.53 -3.85 -8.44
C LEU A 121 -17.02 -3.67 -8.19
N GLY A 122 -17.86 -4.07 -9.15
CA GLY A 122 -19.31 -3.93 -9.08
C GLY A 122 -19.82 -2.51 -9.34
N GLY A 123 -18.99 -1.65 -9.92
CA GLY A 123 -19.36 -0.29 -10.29
C GLY A 123 -20.20 -0.24 -11.58
N ARG A 124 -20.59 0.98 -11.94
CA ARG A 124 -21.24 1.25 -13.24
C ARG A 124 -20.21 1.08 -14.37
N SER A 125 -20.70 0.95 -15.60
CA SER A 125 -19.88 0.88 -16.81
C SER A 125 -19.98 2.16 -17.68
N ASP A 126 -20.80 3.12 -17.27
CA ASP A 126 -21.23 4.30 -18.05
C ASP A 126 -20.75 5.62 -17.44
N TYR A 127 -19.53 5.66 -16.91
CA TYR A 127 -18.96 6.90 -16.36
C TYR A 127 -18.72 7.93 -17.45
N SER A 128 -19.09 9.18 -17.15
CA SER A 128 -18.75 10.30 -18.04
C SER A 128 -17.25 10.66 -17.93
N PRO A 129 -16.69 11.30 -18.97
CA PRO A 129 -15.32 11.84 -18.91
C PRO A 129 -15.08 12.78 -17.73
N GLU A 130 -16.10 13.56 -17.36
CA GLU A 130 -16.03 14.51 -16.25
C GLU A 130 -15.92 13.78 -14.91
N GLU A 131 -16.70 12.70 -14.69
CA GLU A 131 -16.64 11.90 -13.47
C GLU A 131 -15.24 11.30 -13.30
N VAL A 132 -14.73 10.62 -14.31
CA VAL A 132 -13.42 9.95 -14.22
C VAL A 132 -12.25 10.93 -14.20
N SER A 133 -12.43 12.17 -14.60
CA SER A 133 -11.40 13.22 -14.52
C SER A 133 -11.00 13.57 -13.09
N LEU A 134 -11.82 13.20 -12.10
CA LEU A 134 -11.51 13.35 -10.68
C LEU A 134 -10.35 12.46 -10.24
N LEU A 135 -10.09 11.37 -10.96
CA LEU A 135 -9.03 10.42 -10.66
C LEU A 135 -7.71 10.87 -11.27
N GLY A 136 -6.67 11.01 -10.47
CA GLY A 136 -5.32 11.38 -10.90
C GLY A 136 -4.41 10.18 -11.15
N VAL A 137 -4.93 8.95 -11.07
CA VAL A 137 -4.19 7.70 -11.26
C VAL A 137 -4.92 6.77 -12.24
N PRO A 138 -4.24 5.80 -12.85
CA PRO A 138 -4.88 4.77 -13.66
C PRO A 138 -5.95 4.00 -12.87
N TYR A 139 -7.02 3.63 -13.53
CA TYR A 139 -8.10 2.85 -12.92
C TYR A 139 -8.59 1.75 -13.86
N VAL A 140 -9.22 0.74 -13.29
CA VAL A 140 -9.86 -0.37 -13.98
C VAL A 140 -11.25 -0.59 -13.37
N CYS A 141 -12.26 -0.76 -14.22
CA CYS A 141 -13.61 -1.12 -13.80
C CYS A 141 -13.86 -2.60 -14.08
N CYS A 142 -14.19 -3.35 -13.03
CA CYS A 142 -14.63 -4.73 -13.11
C CYS A 142 -16.14 -4.75 -12.84
N SER A 143 -16.91 -4.63 -13.89
CA SER A 143 -18.37 -4.80 -13.88
C SER A 143 -18.74 -5.97 -14.78
N TYR A 144 -19.89 -6.60 -14.52
CA TYR A 144 -20.46 -7.67 -15.35
C TYR A 144 -21.84 -7.27 -15.82
#